data_afbd26d120a051e8c1b4e1e5029d769d
#
_entry.id   afbd26d120a051e8c1b4e1e5029d769d
#
_cell.length_a   1.000
_cell.length_b   1.000
_cell.length_c   1.000
_cell.angle_alpha   90.00
_cell.angle_beta   90.00
_cell.angle_gamma   90.00
#
_symmetry.space_group_name_H-M   'P 1'
#
loop_
_entity.id
_entity.type
_entity.pdbx_description
1 polymer ?
#
loop_
_entity_poly.entity_id
_entity_poly.type
_entity_poly.pdbx_seq_one_letter_code
_entity_poly.pdbx_strand_id
1 'polypeptide(L)'
;IVYIKPDTTSIDDKSKLINRAHFHILQEYVRSGVFEKMYIIDNKKMSDIIGKTSILNFYPKINEFIVSAIHWLNIYMNTEPVFDTYGDEYITSRICSFGLLNVEEERMTETYSLKKCNQIKYFYGVNRITIETDEELIDKLNRIISKDTENTSVSYGVYSTDLDVGFSFALRSSSEIQL
;
A
#
# COMPACT_ATOMS: atom_id res chain seq x y z
N ILE A 1 7.06 -2.83 10.93
CA ILE A 1 6.92 -4.30 10.75
C ILE A 1 6.02 -4.61 9.56
N VAL A 2 6.21 -5.78 8.94
CA VAL A 2 5.30 -6.31 7.89
C VAL A 2 4.53 -7.48 8.51
N TYR A 3 3.21 -7.42 8.45
CA TYR A 3 2.33 -8.49 8.89
C TYR A 3 1.62 -9.12 7.70
N ILE A 4 1.91 -10.39 7.46
CA ILE A 4 1.24 -11.18 6.43
C ILE A 4 0.08 -11.91 7.09
N LYS A 5 -1.15 -11.42 6.83
CA LYS A 5 -2.37 -12.03 7.36
C LYS A 5 -2.60 -13.38 6.66
N PRO A 6 -2.65 -14.49 7.42
CA PRO A 6 -2.84 -15.81 6.83
C PRO A 6 -4.25 -15.97 6.26
N ASP A 7 -4.38 -16.81 5.23
CA ASP A 7 -5.69 -17.28 4.80
C ASP A 7 -6.25 -18.23 5.87
N THR A 8 -7.39 -17.87 6.42
CA THR A 8 -8.03 -18.62 7.52
C THR A 8 -9.15 -19.55 7.06
N THR A 9 -9.33 -19.72 5.73
CA THR A 9 -10.45 -20.53 5.19
C THR A 9 -10.33 -22.02 5.53
N SER A 10 -9.11 -22.54 5.69
CA SER A 10 -8.83 -23.98 5.89
C SER A 10 -8.24 -24.33 7.26
N ILE A 11 -8.33 -23.43 8.24
CA ILE A 11 -7.81 -23.67 9.59
C ILE A 11 -8.95 -23.80 10.63
N ASP A 12 -8.67 -24.51 11.71
CA ASP A 12 -9.61 -24.73 12.81
C ASP A 12 -9.90 -23.44 13.61
N ASP A 13 -11.00 -23.42 14.36
CA ASP A 13 -11.46 -22.23 15.07
C ASP A 13 -10.51 -21.79 16.19
N LYS A 14 -9.78 -22.71 16.83
CA LYS A 14 -8.77 -22.37 17.83
C LYS A 14 -7.61 -21.61 17.19
N SER A 15 -7.12 -22.07 16.04
CA SER A 15 -6.07 -21.40 15.28
C SER A 15 -6.51 -20.04 14.76
N LYS A 16 -7.78 -19.90 14.33
CA LYS A 16 -8.37 -18.60 13.96
C LYS A 16 -8.36 -17.63 15.14
N LEU A 17 -8.75 -18.09 16.33
CA LEU A 17 -8.75 -17.26 17.54
C LEU A 17 -7.35 -16.80 17.92
N ILE A 18 -6.37 -17.70 17.88
CA ILE A 18 -4.96 -17.38 18.16
C ILE A 18 -4.44 -16.34 17.17
N ASN A 19 -4.65 -16.53 15.86
CA ASN A 19 -4.24 -15.57 14.84
C ASN A 19 -4.87 -14.18 15.04
N ARG A 20 -6.15 -14.15 15.40
CA ARG A 20 -6.87 -12.92 15.71
C ARG A 20 -6.29 -12.20 16.93
N ALA A 21 -5.96 -12.95 17.99
CA ALA A 21 -5.33 -12.39 19.19
C ALA A 21 -3.95 -11.81 18.88
N HIS A 22 -3.10 -12.54 18.15
CA HIS A 22 -1.77 -12.06 17.74
C HIS A 22 -1.89 -10.80 16.88
N PHE A 23 -2.81 -10.78 15.90
CA PHE A 23 -3.04 -9.63 15.05
C PHE A 23 -3.46 -8.40 15.85
N HIS A 24 -4.35 -8.57 16.83
CA HIS A 24 -4.77 -7.49 17.72
C HIS A 24 -3.62 -6.96 18.59
N ILE A 25 -2.87 -7.85 19.24
CA ILE A 25 -1.73 -7.48 20.10
C ILE A 25 -0.67 -6.70 19.32
N LEU A 26 -0.31 -7.16 18.12
CA LEU A 26 0.68 -6.45 17.29
C LEU A 26 0.21 -5.04 16.91
N GLN A 27 -1.07 -4.86 16.60
CA GLN A 27 -1.64 -3.55 16.31
C GLN A 27 -1.60 -2.62 17.53
N GLU A 28 -1.84 -3.13 18.75
CA GLU A 28 -1.71 -2.33 19.97
C GLU A 28 -0.26 -1.88 20.21
N TYR A 29 0.73 -2.74 19.95
CA TYR A 29 2.15 -2.33 20.01
C TYR A 29 2.48 -1.23 18.99
N VAL A 30 1.91 -1.31 17.79
CA VAL A 30 2.09 -0.27 16.77
C VAL A 30 1.43 1.04 17.21
N ARG A 31 0.21 0.99 17.73
CA ARG A 31 -0.50 2.18 18.22
C ARG A 31 0.21 2.84 19.39
N SER A 32 0.79 2.04 20.29
CA SER A 32 1.57 2.56 21.44
C SER A 32 2.92 3.16 21.05
N GLY A 33 3.35 3.02 19.79
CA GLY A 33 4.62 3.55 19.29
C GLY A 33 5.83 2.64 19.51
N VAL A 34 5.64 1.39 20.01
CA VAL A 34 6.71 0.38 20.08
C VAL A 34 7.26 0.07 18.70
N PHE A 35 6.38 0.04 17.68
CA PHE A 35 6.75 -0.01 16.28
C PHE A 35 6.30 1.25 15.57
N GLU A 36 7.11 1.76 14.68
CA GLU A 36 6.81 2.97 13.92
C GLU A 36 5.60 2.80 13.02
N LYS A 37 5.60 1.74 12.19
CA LYS A 37 4.49 1.41 11.27
C LYS A 37 4.33 -0.10 11.15
N MET A 38 3.10 -0.52 10.83
CA MET A 38 2.74 -1.89 10.49
C MET A 38 2.12 -1.92 9.10
N TYR A 39 2.72 -2.66 8.18
CA TYR A 39 2.20 -2.86 6.84
C TYR A 39 1.47 -4.20 6.79
N ILE A 40 0.17 -4.17 6.48
CA ILE A 40 -0.67 -5.36 6.44
C ILE A 40 -0.83 -5.83 4.99
N ILE A 41 -0.58 -7.12 4.78
CA ILE A 41 -0.75 -7.80 3.50
C ILE A 41 -1.61 -9.05 3.74
N ASP A 42 -2.75 -9.15 3.06
CA ASP A 42 -3.67 -10.28 3.18
C ASP A 42 -3.34 -11.32 2.11
N ASN A 43 -2.91 -12.52 2.52
CA ASN A 43 -2.56 -13.61 1.59
C ASN A 43 -3.69 -13.99 0.64
N LYS A 44 -4.95 -13.90 1.10
CA LYS A 44 -6.10 -14.19 0.25
C LYS A 44 -6.24 -13.16 -0.87
N LYS A 45 -6.13 -11.88 -0.53
CA LYS A 45 -6.13 -10.80 -1.56
C LYS A 45 -4.93 -10.90 -2.50
N MET A 46 -3.76 -11.27 -1.98
CA MET A 46 -2.57 -11.48 -2.81
C MET A 46 -2.78 -12.60 -3.82
N SER A 47 -3.51 -13.66 -3.47
CA SER A 47 -3.90 -14.71 -4.41
C SER A 47 -4.70 -14.17 -5.58
N ASP A 48 -5.63 -13.26 -5.33
CA ASP A 48 -6.45 -12.61 -6.37
C ASP A 48 -5.61 -11.68 -7.26
N ILE A 49 -4.66 -10.94 -6.66
CA ILE A 49 -3.75 -10.03 -7.38
C ILE A 49 -2.77 -10.79 -8.28
N ILE A 50 -2.15 -11.85 -7.75
CA ILE A 50 -1.15 -12.64 -8.47
C ILE A 50 -1.81 -13.50 -9.56
N GLY A 51 -3.09 -13.84 -9.37
CA GLY A 51 -3.84 -14.68 -10.29
C GLY A 51 -3.40 -16.15 -10.28
N LYS A 52 -3.79 -16.89 -11.31
CA LYS A 52 -3.47 -18.33 -11.42
C LYS A 52 -1.96 -18.55 -11.50
N THR A 53 -1.42 -19.23 -10.52
CA THR A 53 0.00 -19.63 -10.49
C THR A 53 0.15 -21.04 -9.90
N SER A 54 1.28 -21.70 -10.13
CA SER A 54 1.55 -23.00 -9.51
C SER A 54 1.80 -22.84 -8.01
N ILE A 55 1.51 -23.88 -7.23
CA ILE A 55 1.74 -23.90 -5.78
C ILE A 55 3.21 -23.56 -5.44
N LEU A 56 4.15 -24.04 -6.24
CA LEU A 56 5.59 -23.82 -6.05
C LEU A 56 5.99 -22.34 -6.26
N ASN A 57 5.27 -21.60 -7.10
CA ASN A 57 5.57 -20.21 -7.44
C ASN A 57 4.72 -19.21 -6.67
N PHE A 58 3.73 -19.65 -5.91
CA PHE A 58 2.81 -18.77 -5.18
C PHE A 58 3.53 -17.91 -4.15
N TYR A 59 4.19 -18.53 -3.19
CA TYR A 59 4.94 -17.80 -2.15
C TYR A 59 6.13 -17.01 -2.70
N PRO A 60 6.93 -17.52 -3.65
CA PRO A 60 7.95 -16.70 -4.30
C PRO A 60 7.41 -15.41 -4.90
N LYS A 61 6.28 -15.44 -5.61
CA LYS A 61 5.66 -14.24 -6.19
C LYS A 61 5.13 -13.26 -5.13
N ILE A 62 4.50 -13.77 -4.06
CA ILE A 62 4.09 -12.91 -2.93
C ILE A 62 5.30 -12.23 -2.31
N ASN A 63 6.37 -12.98 -2.05
CA ASN A 63 7.58 -12.44 -1.44
C ASN A 63 8.25 -11.40 -2.35
N GLU A 64 8.33 -11.66 -3.65
CA GLU A 64 8.83 -10.70 -4.63
C GLU A 64 8.02 -9.40 -4.60
N PHE A 65 6.69 -9.51 -4.57
CA PHE A 65 5.81 -8.35 -4.46
C PHE A 65 6.07 -7.56 -3.16
N ILE A 66 6.11 -8.25 -2.01
CA ILE A 66 6.33 -7.61 -0.70
C ILE A 66 7.68 -6.88 -0.68
N VAL A 67 8.73 -7.55 -1.13
CA VAL A 67 10.08 -6.97 -1.19
C VAL A 67 10.09 -5.75 -2.12
N SER A 68 9.47 -5.85 -3.29
CA SER A 68 9.39 -4.73 -4.24
C SER A 68 8.63 -3.54 -3.67
N ALA A 69 7.47 -3.77 -3.04
CA ALA A 69 6.68 -2.69 -2.44
C ALA A 69 7.44 -1.95 -1.33
N ILE A 70 8.10 -2.68 -0.43
CA ILE A 70 8.91 -2.09 0.64
C ILE A 70 10.16 -1.40 0.08
N HIS A 71 10.80 -1.98 -0.92
CA HIS A 71 11.97 -1.39 -1.58
C HIS A 71 11.61 -0.05 -2.23
N TRP A 72 10.56 -0.01 -3.02
CA TRP A 72 10.11 1.23 -3.67
C TRP A 72 9.63 2.28 -2.67
N LEU A 73 8.92 1.87 -1.61
CA LEU A 73 8.56 2.78 -0.53
C LEU A 73 9.81 3.43 0.07
N ASN A 74 10.85 2.62 0.35
CA ASN A 74 12.11 3.12 0.91
C ASN A 74 12.84 4.06 -0.07
N ILE A 75 12.82 3.77 -1.37
CA ILE A 75 13.38 4.67 -2.38
C ILE A 75 12.64 6.01 -2.37
N TYR A 76 11.30 5.99 -2.49
CA TYR A 76 10.53 7.23 -2.58
C TYR A 76 10.57 8.06 -1.29
N MET A 77 10.64 7.43 -0.13
CA MET A 77 10.80 8.13 1.15
C MET A 77 12.17 8.81 1.31
N ASN A 78 13.17 8.40 0.53
CA ASN A 78 14.55 8.94 0.56
C ASN A 78 14.94 9.66 -0.74
N THR A 79 14.00 9.92 -1.62
CA THR A 79 14.21 10.64 -2.88
C THR A 79 13.30 11.87 -2.91
N GLU A 80 13.80 12.99 -3.39
CA GLU A 80 12.97 14.18 -3.60
C GLU A 80 12.05 13.98 -4.81
N PRO A 81 10.73 14.19 -4.67
CA PRO A 81 9.80 14.15 -5.78
C PRO A 81 10.04 15.33 -6.75
N VAL A 82 9.71 15.15 -8.02
CA VAL A 82 9.70 16.24 -9.01
C VAL A 82 8.58 17.23 -8.70
N PHE A 83 7.47 16.71 -8.18
CA PHE A 83 6.32 17.48 -7.71
C PHE A 83 5.63 16.73 -6.59
N ASP A 84 5.17 17.45 -5.56
CA ASP A 84 4.41 16.84 -4.47
C ASP A 84 3.40 17.80 -3.82
N THR A 85 2.49 17.20 -3.07
CA THR A 85 1.53 17.88 -2.20
C THR A 85 1.64 17.37 -0.76
N TYR A 86 2.79 16.79 -0.38
CA TYR A 86 2.99 16.23 0.94
C TYR A 86 2.90 17.33 2.01
N GLY A 87 2.07 17.05 3.03
CA GLY A 87 1.96 17.83 4.25
C GLY A 87 2.41 17.02 5.45
N ASP A 88 2.05 17.48 6.63
CA ASP A 88 2.37 16.80 7.88
C ASP A 88 1.75 15.40 7.95
N GLU A 89 2.55 14.42 8.38
CA GLU A 89 2.06 13.07 8.61
C GLU A 89 1.21 12.99 9.89
N TYR A 90 0.10 12.26 9.81
CA TYR A 90 -0.64 11.90 11.02
C TYR A 90 0.16 10.85 11.81
N ILE A 91 0.86 11.28 12.85
CA ILE A 91 1.73 10.45 13.71
C ILE A 91 0.97 9.25 14.29
N THR A 92 -0.34 9.34 14.45
CA THR A 92 -1.19 8.28 14.99
C THR A 92 -1.63 7.25 13.95
N SER A 93 -1.52 7.52 12.65
CA SER A 93 -1.95 6.62 11.58
C SER A 93 -0.81 5.66 11.22
N ARG A 94 -0.60 4.64 12.06
CA ARG A 94 0.55 3.72 12.00
C ARG A 94 0.24 2.36 11.39
N ILE A 95 -1.04 2.03 11.20
CA ILE A 95 -1.49 0.77 10.59
C ILE A 95 -1.71 1.03 9.11
N CYS A 96 -0.93 0.39 8.26
CA CYS A 96 -0.81 0.71 6.85
C CYS A 96 -1.17 -0.48 5.94
N SER A 97 -1.62 -0.17 4.74
CA SER A 97 -1.86 -1.12 3.65
C SER A 97 -1.40 -0.50 2.33
N PHE A 98 -0.93 -1.33 1.41
CA PHE A 98 -0.58 -0.88 0.06
C PHE A 98 -1.79 -0.94 -0.87
N GLY A 99 -1.93 0.07 -1.71
CA GLY A 99 -2.81 0.07 -2.87
C GLY A 99 -1.96 0.10 -4.14
N LEU A 100 -2.00 -0.95 -4.95
CA LEU A 100 -1.32 -1.02 -6.23
C LEU A 100 -2.06 -0.17 -7.24
N LEU A 101 -1.36 0.72 -7.92
CA LEU A 101 -1.93 1.59 -8.92
C LEU A 101 -1.62 1.10 -10.33
N ASN A 102 -2.67 0.93 -11.11
CA ASN A 102 -2.58 0.94 -12.56
C ASN A 102 -3.04 2.33 -13.02
N VAL A 103 -2.10 3.16 -13.41
CA VAL A 103 -2.37 4.57 -13.80
C VAL A 103 -3.16 4.63 -15.10
N GLU A 104 -2.91 3.72 -16.04
CA GLU A 104 -3.61 3.68 -17.33
C GLU A 104 -5.08 3.27 -17.20
N GLU A 105 -5.36 2.28 -16.33
CA GLU A 105 -6.72 1.82 -16.04
C GLU A 105 -7.42 2.68 -14.97
N GLU A 106 -6.73 3.65 -14.40
CA GLU A 106 -7.19 4.48 -13.26
C GLU A 106 -7.76 3.62 -12.12
N ARG A 107 -7.10 2.49 -11.83
CA ARG A 107 -7.56 1.50 -10.85
C ARG A 107 -6.53 1.27 -9.77
N MET A 108 -7.02 1.13 -8.53
CA MET A 108 -6.24 0.72 -7.38
C MET A 108 -6.71 -0.66 -6.88
N THR A 109 -5.76 -1.53 -6.56
CA THR A 109 -6.01 -2.82 -5.93
C THR A 109 -5.31 -2.89 -4.58
N GLU A 110 -6.07 -3.03 -3.50
CA GLU A 110 -5.56 -3.01 -2.13
C GLU A 110 -5.04 -4.38 -1.69
N THR A 111 -3.87 -4.40 -1.03
CA THR A 111 -3.34 -5.61 -0.38
C THR A 111 -4.09 -5.99 0.90
N TYR A 112 -4.76 -5.02 1.51
CA TYR A 112 -5.66 -5.19 2.66
C TYR A 112 -6.65 -4.02 2.71
N SER A 113 -7.95 -4.28 2.89
CA SER A 113 -8.94 -3.21 3.05
C SER A 113 -9.00 -2.73 4.50
N LEU A 114 -8.53 -1.51 4.73
CA LEU A 114 -8.65 -0.85 6.03
C LEU A 114 -10.12 -0.47 6.29
N LYS A 115 -10.61 -0.71 7.52
CA LYS A 115 -11.98 -0.34 7.93
C LYS A 115 -12.22 1.16 7.82
N LYS A 116 -11.22 1.95 8.22
CA LYS A 116 -11.21 3.39 8.12
C LYS A 116 -9.82 3.83 7.72
N CYS A 117 -9.73 4.61 6.68
CA CYS A 117 -8.50 5.22 6.22
C CYS A 117 -8.47 6.69 6.67
N ASN A 118 -7.44 7.08 7.39
CA ASN A 118 -7.25 8.46 7.85
C ASN A 118 -6.41 9.27 6.86
N GLN A 119 -5.46 8.60 6.20
CA GLN A 119 -4.53 9.23 5.27
C GLN A 119 -4.20 8.30 4.12
N ILE A 120 -4.12 8.86 2.92
CA ILE A 120 -3.60 8.18 1.74
C ILE A 120 -2.47 9.02 1.17
N LYS A 121 -1.32 8.38 0.99
CA LYS A 121 -0.16 8.97 0.35
C LYS A 121 0.13 8.22 -0.95
N TYR A 122 0.00 8.89 -2.08
CA TYR A 122 0.29 8.32 -3.39
C TYR A 122 1.73 8.58 -3.78
N PHE A 123 2.37 7.56 -4.33
CA PHE A 123 3.71 7.58 -4.89
C PHE A 123 3.63 7.20 -6.38
N TYR A 124 3.87 8.15 -7.25
CA TYR A 124 3.83 7.94 -8.69
C TYR A 124 5.25 7.89 -9.25
N GLY A 125 5.72 6.68 -9.59
CA GLY A 125 6.95 6.51 -10.37
C GLY A 125 6.61 6.66 -11.84
N VAL A 126 7.07 7.72 -12.48
CA VAL A 126 6.77 8.04 -13.87
C VAL A 126 8.06 8.16 -14.67
N ASN A 127 8.07 7.60 -15.89
CA ASN A 127 9.22 7.76 -16.78
C ASN A 127 9.47 9.26 -17.05
N ARG A 128 10.74 9.64 -17.06
CA ARG A 128 11.16 11.03 -17.28
C ARG A 128 10.58 11.62 -18.56
N ILE A 129 10.58 10.86 -19.65
CA ILE A 129 10.02 11.31 -20.93
C ILE A 129 8.53 11.63 -20.80
N THR A 130 7.78 10.77 -20.11
CA THR A 130 6.34 11.00 -19.87
C THR A 130 6.10 12.25 -19.04
N ILE A 131 6.92 12.53 -18.02
CA ILE A 131 6.83 13.78 -17.23
C ILE A 131 7.04 15.01 -18.11
N GLU A 132 7.96 14.93 -19.09
CA GLU A 132 8.30 16.04 -19.98
C GLU A 132 7.30 16.24 -21.14
N THR A 133 6.56 15.19 -21.53
CA THR A 133 5.75 15.19 -22.77
C THR A 133 4.25 15.01 -22.57
N ASP A 134 3.80 14.42 -21.46
CA ASP A 134 2.36 14.18 -21.19
C ASP A 134 1.73 15.38 -20.47
N GLU A 135 1.12 16.27 -21.24
CA GLU A 135 0.42 17.46 -20.72
C GLU A 135 -0.82 17.10 -19.87
N GLU A 136 -1.37 15.89 -20.01
CA GLU A 136 -2.54 15.42 -19.24
C GLU A 136 -2.19 14.63 -17.99
N LEU A 137 -0.91 14.42 -17.70
CA LEU A 137 -0.46 13.58 -16.59
C LEU A 137 -1.10 14.00 -15.25
N ILE A 138 -1.04 15.28 -14.93
CA ILE A 138 -1.60 15.80 -13.65
C ILE A 138 -3.10 15.57 -13.57
N ASP A 139 -3.82 15.74 -14.66
CA ASP A 139 -5.28 15.50 -14.69
C ASP A 139 -5.62 14.02 -14.52
N LYS A 140 -4.82 13.11 -15.10
CA LYS A 140 -4.97 11.66 -14.88
C LYS A 140 -4.75 11.30 -13.41
N LEU A 141 -3.70 11.83 -12.78
CA LEU A 141 -3.42 11.61 -11.38
C LEU A 141 -4.52 12.16 -10.48
N ASN A 142 -5.02 13.36 -10.76
CA ASN A 142 -6.12 13.97 -10.02
C ASN A 142 -7.42 13.17 -10.12
N ARG A 143 -7.73 12.55 -11.27
CA ARG A 143 -8.89 11.67 -11.40
C ARG A 143 -8.81 10.42 -10.53
N ILE A 144 -7.61 9.84 -10.35
CA ILE A 144 -7.39 8.71 -9.43
C ILE A 144 -7.61 9.17 -7.99
N ILE A 145 -7.00 10.29 -7.61
CA ILE A 145 -7.06 10.84 -6.25
C ILE A 145 -8.48 11.22 -5.86
N SER A 146 -9.26 11.82 -6.78
CA SER A 146 -10.63 12.28 -6.49
C SER A 146 -11.58 11.17 -6.06
N LYS A 147 -11.29 9.91 -6.40
CA LYS A 147 -12.08 8.76 -5.98
C LYS A 147 -11.94 8.44 -4.46
N ASP A 148 -10.89 8.95 -3.81
CA ASP A 148 -10.54 8.61 -2.42
C ASP A 148 -10.65 9.79 -1.44
N THR A 149 -11.15 10.95 -1.87
CA THR A 149 -11.10 12.20 -1.07
C THR A 149 -12.19 12.33 0.00
N GLU A 150 -13.19 11.45 0.06
CA GLU A 150 -14.25 11.56 1.08
C GLU A 150 -13.71 11.21 2.47
N ASN A 151 -13.63 12.21 3.36
CA ASN A 151 -13.22 12.09 4.76
C ASN A 151 -11.80 11.54 5.00
N THR A 152 -10.90 11.64 4.01
CA THR A 152 -9.54 11.12 4.09
C THR A 152 -8.56 12.22 3.67
N SER A 153 -7.47 12.38 4.43
CA SER A 153 -6.38 13.26 4.00
C SER A 153 -5.60 12.59 2.88
N VAL A 154 -5.53 13.24 1.74
CA VAL A 154 -4.86 12.72 0.54
C VAL A 154 -3.70 13.61 0.15
N SER A 155 -2.56 13.01 -0.13
CA SER A 155 -1.39 13.67 -0.68
C SER A 155 -0.69 12.78 -1.71
N TYR A 156 0.10 13.39 -2.59
CA TYR A 156 0.82 12.62 -3.61
C TYR A 156 2.17 13.24 -3.96
N GLY A 157 3.07 12.40 -4.47
CA GLY A 157 4.33 12.83 -5.06
C GLY A 157 4.60 12.10 -6.37
N VAL A 158 5.15 12.83 -7.32
CA VAL A 158 5.59 12.34 -8.63
C VAL A 158 7.10 12.21 -8.61
N TYR A 159 7.58 11.02 -8.89
CA TYR A 159 9.02 10.68 -8.90
C TYR A 159 9.46 10.31 -10.31
N SER A 160 10.53 10.92 -10.77
CA SER A 160 11.13 10.59 -12.06
C SER A 160 11.88 9.26 -11.98
N THR A 161 11.66 8.41 -12.97
CA THR A 161 12.40 7.15 -13.15
C THR A 161 12.87 7.00 -14.59
N ASP A 162 13.99 6.33 -14.78
CA ASP A 162 14.49 5.95 -16.11
C ASP A 162 13.91 4.62 -16.61
N LEU A 163 13.05 3.98 -15.81
CA LEU A 163 12.36 2.75 -16.18
C LEU A 163 11.19 3.04 -17.11
N ASP A 164 10.99 2.19 -18.12
CA ASP A 164 9.86 2.32 -19.07
C ASP A 164 8.52 2.23 -18.36
N VAL A 165 8.44 1.44 -17.28
CA VAL A 165 7.26 1.33 -16.42
C VAL A 165 7.66 1.68 -14.98
N GLY A 166 7.17 2.81 -14.50
CA GLY A 166 7.35 3.22 -13.11
C GLY A 166 6.47 2.38 -12.18
N PHE A 167 6.95 2.14 -10.96
CA PHE A 167 6.16 1.49 -9.92
C PHE A 167 5.37 2.54 -9.15
N SER A 168 4.04 2.50 -9.28
CA SER A 168 3.15 3.44 -8.61
C SER A 168 2.25 2.72 -7.61
N PHE A 169 2.11 3.31 -6.43
CA PHE A 169 1.26 2.74 -5.38
C PHE A 169 0.75 3.83 -4.42
N ALA A 170 -0.27 3.49 -3.65
CA ALA A 170 -0.75 4.29 -2.54
C ALA A 170 -0.39 3.61 -1.21
N LEU A 171 0.05 4.38 -0.23
CA LEU A 171 0.15 3.97 1.16
C LEU A 171 -1.08 4.50 1.90
N ARG A 172 -1.97 3.59 2.28
CA ARG A 172 -3.18 3.88 3.05
C ARG A 172 -2.91 3.66 4.52
N SER A 173 -3.31 4.58 5.38
CA SER A 173 -2.98 4.54 6.80
C SER A 173 -4.19 4.76 7.69
N SER A 174 -4.23 4.04 8.81
CA SER A 174 -5.28 4.09 9.82
C SER A 174 -4.71 4.18 11.23
N SER A 175 -5.45 4.86 12.11
CA SER A 175 -5.22 4.86 13.56
C SER A 175 -6.05 3.80 14.29
N GLU A 176 -7.00 3.16 13.60
CA GLU A 176 -7.93 2.20 14.20
C GLU A 176 -7.41 0.77 14.07
N ILE A 177 -7.73 -0.05 15.11
CA ILE A 177 -7.49 -1.50 15.09
C ILE A 177 -8.33 -2.15 13.98
N GLN A 178 -7.69 -2.96 13.19
CA GLN A 178 -8.29 -3.76 12.13
C GLN A 178 -8.70 -5.14 12.68
N LEU A 179 -9.74 -5.76 12.10
CA LEU A 179 -10.29 -7.04 12.55
C LEU A 179 -9.99 -8.17 11.58
#